data_8dc69e1947fec9fe3a79dc956823c895
#
_entry.id   8dc69e1947fec9fe3a79dc956823c895
#
_cell.length_a   1.000
_cell.length_b   1.000
_cell.length_c   1.000
_cell.angle_alpha   90.00
_cell.angle_beta   90.00
_cell.angle_gamma   90.00
#
_symmetry.space_group_name_H-M   'P 1'
#
loop_
_entity.id
_entity.type
_entity.pdbx_description
1 polymer ?
#
loop_
_entity_poly.entity_id
_entity_poly.type
_entity_poly.pdbx_seq_one_letter_code
_entity_poly.pdbx_strand_id
1 'polypeptide(L)'
;FLFGVEMAVNSYSELGIDVQMDVYDSALNKQKIDKILAENDFENYDFVLGPLTNNLFDYFVNSTADLDIKIIKPLSKKQNTDSRIVNTIPNDSILFNKIITHVKKDSINSEKYIISDSRSIDISNKIKQIFPNAKQFYSKVENRVDFLIIR
;
A
#
# COMPACT_ATOMS: atom_id res chain seq x y z
N PHE A 1 11.90 9.91 2.00
CA PHE A 1 10.63 9.70 2.73
C PHE A 1 10.36 10.88 3.67
N LEU A 2 11.23 11.16 4.68
CA LEU A 2 11.06 12.24 5.65
C LEU A 2 10.79 13.59 4.97
N PHE A 3 11.61 13.97 4.02
CA PHE A 3 11.45 15.22 3.25
C PHE A 3 10.04 15.34 2.61
N GLY A 4 9.49 14.25 2.11
CA GLY A 4 8.12 14.27 1.56
C GLY A 4 7.05 14.48 2.64
N VAL A 5 7.27 13.96 3.84
CA VAL A 5 6.37 14.19 4.98
C VAL A 5 6.45 15.67 5.43
N GLU A 6 7.65 16.22 5.55
CA GLU A 6 7.85 17.64 5.88
C GLU A 6 7.19 18.58 4.87
N MET A 7 7.31 18.29 3.57
CA MET A 7 6.59 19.05 2.54
C MET A 7 5.08 18.99 2.70
N ALA A 8 4.54 17.81 3.02
CA ALA A 8 3.10 17.65 3.23
C ALA A 8 2.64 18.43 4.47
N VAL A 9 3.36 18.35 5.58
CA VAL A 9 3.06 19.10 6.81
C VAL A 9 3.05 20.59 6.54
N ASN A 10 4.06 21.12 5.84
CA ASN A 10 4.11 22.53 5.48
C ASN A 10 2.92 22.97 4.61
N SER A 11 2.52 22.14 3.63
CA SER A 11 1.37 22.43 2.78
C SER A 11 0.06 22.45 3.55
N TYR A 12 -0.11 21.60 4.56
CA TYR A 12 -1.29 21.62 5.43
C TYR A 12 -1.29 22.80 6.40
N SER A 13 -0.13 23.22 6.87
CA SER A 13 0.01 24.43 7.68
C SER A 13 -0.44 25.69 6.94
N GLU A 14 -0.15 25.79 5.64
CA GLU A 14 -0.66 26.88 4.78
C GLU A 14 -2.20 26.90 4.66
N LEU A 15 -2.85 25.75 4.87
CA LEU A 15 -4.31 25.62 4.90
C LEU A 15 -4.91 25.87 6.30
N GLY A 16 -4.09 26.28 7.28
CA GLY A 16 -4.50 26.57 8.64
C GLY A 16 -4.64 25.33 9.53
N ILE A 17 -4.08 24.19 9.13
CA ILE A 17 -4.01 22.97 9.94
C ILE A 17 -2.67 22.97 10.65
N ASP A 18 -2.68 23.14 11.97
CA ASP A 18 -1.46 23.07 12.77
C ASP A 18 -1.05 21.60 13.00
N VAL A 19 0.17 21.24 12.61
CA VAL A 19 0.71 19.89 12.74
C VAL A 19 2.05 19.98 13.46
N GLN A 20 2.10 19.40 14.65
CA GLN A 20 3.36 19.17 15.36
C GLN A 20 3.91 17.79 14.95
N MET A 21 5.18 17.72 14.58
CA MET A 21 5.83 16.49 14.13
C MET A 21 7.11 16.24 14.91
N ASP A 22 7.16 15.09 15.59
CA ASP A 22 8.37 14.59 16.26
C ASP A 22 8.97 13.46 15.40
N VAL A 23 10.29 13.48 15.22
CA VAL A 23 10.99 12.52 14.35
C VAL A 23 11.94 11.67 15.18
N TYR A 24 11.75 10.36 15.12
CA TYR A 24 12.57 9.38 15.84
C TYR A 24 13.33 8.48 14.86
N ASP A 25 14.65 8.35 15.04
CA ASP A 25 15.45 7.37 14.32
C ASP A 25 15.51 6.05 15.09
N SER A 26 14.87 5.02 14.58
CA SER A 26 14.90 3.67 15.16
C SER A 26 16.23 2.92 14.92
N ALA A 27 17.10 3.44 14.07
CA ALA A 27 18.36 2.82 13.66
C ALA A 27 18.21 1.33 13.25
N LEU A 28 17.03 0.94 12.74
CA LEU A 28 16.64 -0.43 12.42
C LEU A 28 16.80 -1.42 13.59
N ASN A 29 16.64 -0.93 14.83
CA ASN A 29 16.92 -1.67 16.06
C ASN A 29 15.70 -1.66 17.00
N LYS A 30 15.27 -2.85 17.47
CA LYS A 30 14.16 -3.02 18.40
C LYS A 30 14.41 -2.37 19.76
N GLN A 31 15.63 -2.53 20.30
CA GLN A 31 16.00 -1.94 21.60
C GLN A 31 15.90 -0.41 21.58
N LYS A 32 16.17 0.20 20.41
CA LYS A 32 16.00 1.64 20.27
C LYS A 32 14.53 2.04 20.22
N ILE A 33 13.67 1.21 19.63
CA ILE A 33 12.21 1.39 19.71
C ILE A 33 11.74 1.32 21.17
N ASP A 34 12.19 0.33 21.94
CA ASP A 34 11.85 0.20 23.35
C ASP A 34 12.24 1.45 24.14
N LYS A 35 13.44 1.97 23.88
CA LYS A 35 13.90 3.22 24.50
C LYS A 35 13.03 4.41 24.10
N ILE A 36 12.70 4.56 22.83
CA ILE A 36 11.82 5.63 22.32
C ILE A 36 10.45 5.55 23.01
N LEU A 37 9.88 4.35 23.12
CA LEU A 37 8.60 4.13 23.81
C LEU A 37 8.66 4.43 25.30
N ALA A 38 9.78 4.13 25.98
CA ALA A 38 9.95 4.40 27.40
C ALA A 38 10.18 5.89 27.73
N GLU A 39 10.76 6.65 26.79
CA GLU A 39 11.11 8.06 27.01
C GLU A 39 10.05 9.05 26.52
N ASN A 40 9.01 8.57 25.80
CA ASN A 40 7.99 9.42 25.19
C ASN A 40 6.59 8.87 25.45
N ASP A 41 5.64 9.77 25.68
CA ASP A 41 4.25 9.43 25.91
C ASP A 41 3.48 9.39 24.59
N PHE A 42 3.31 8.18 24.05
CA PHE A 42 2.65 7.96 22.78
C PHE A 42 1.13 8.12 22.82
N GLU A 43 0.50 8.22 24.01
CA GLU A 43 -0.93 8.51 24.13
C GLU A 43 -1.27 9.95 23.69
N ASN A 44 -0.29 10.84 23.70
CA ASN A 44 -0.46 12.22 23.27
C ASN A 44 -0.34 12.46 21.76
N TYR A 45 -0.09 11.40 20.97
CA TYR A 45 -0.01 11.51 19.52
C TYR A 45 -1.31 11.06 18.86
N ASP A 46 -1.78 11.80 17.84
CA ASP A 46 -2.93 11.41 17.03
C ASP A 46 -2.61 10.21 16.16
N PHE A 47 -1.39 10.14 15.61
CA PHE A 47 -0.93 9.00 14.83
C PHE A 47 0.60 8.88 14.78
N VAL A 48 1.06 7.68 14.46
CA VAL A 48 2.47 7.37 14.19
C VAL A 48 2.65 6.94 12.75
N LEU A 49 3.64 7.49 12.06
CA LEU A 49 3.99 7.14 10.69
C LEU A 49 5.24 6.26 10.66
N GLY A 50 5.08 4.97 10.42
CA GLY A 50 6.15 3.98 10.46
C GLY A 50 6.11 3.12 11.72
N PRO A 51 7.20 2.40 12.03
CA PRO A 51 8.47 2.23 11.31
C PRO A 51 8.35 1.74 9.85
N LEU A 52 9.36 2.03 9.01
CA LEU A 52 9.28 1.76 7.56
C LEU A 52 9.43 0.29 7.19
N THR A 53 10.23 -0.48 7.95
CA THR A 53 10.45 -1.91 7.68
C THR A 53 9.39 -2.77 8.34
N ASN A 54 8.91 -3.81 7.66
CA ASN A 54 7.84 -4.67 8.17
C ASN A 54 8.17 -5.26 9.55
N ASN A 55 9.43 -5.69 9.77
CA ASN A 55 9.86 -6.32 11.01
C ASN A 55 9.77 -5.40 12.23
N LEU A 56 10.19 -4.14 12.06
CA LEU A 56 10.12 -3.14 13.12
C LEU A 56 8.71 -2.59 13.27
N PHE A 57 7.97 -2.50 12.17
CA PHE A 57 6.57 -2.11 12.21
C PHE A 57 5.73 -3.09 13.02
N ASP A 58 5.83 -4.39 12.71
CA ASP A 58 5.11 -5.45 13.43
C ASP A 58 5.56 -5.47 14.93
N TYR A 59 6.84 -5.21 15.20
CA TYR A 59 7.35 -5.10 16.57
C TYR A 59 6.74 -3.90 17.32
N PHE A 60 6.74 -2.71 16.71
CA PHE A 60 6.16 -1.50 17.28
C PHE A 60 4.66 -1.66 17.57
N VAL A 61 3.90 -2.21 16.62
CA VAL A 61 2.46 -2.48 16.80
C VAL A 61 2.20 -3.38 18.00
N ASN A 62 3.01 -4.44 18.19
CA ASN A 62 2.88 -5.34 19.32
C ASN A 62 3.28 -4.67 20.65
N SER A 63 4.33 -3.84 20.63
CA SER A 63 4.82 -3.13 21.84
C SER A 63 3.89 -1.99 22.28
N THR A 64 2.94 -1.60 21.42
CA THR A 64 1.95 -0.55 21.70
C THR A 64 0.52 -1.11 21.69
N ALA A 65 0.34 -2.40 22.01
CA ALA A 65 -0.97 -3.06 21.92
C ALA A 65 -2.05 -2.43 22.82
N ASP A 66 -1.66 -1.85 23.93
CA ASP A 66 -2.51 -1.20 24.94
C ASP A 66 -2.86 0.25 24.60
N LEU A 67 -2.20 0.84 23.59
CA LEU A 67 -2.42 2.23 23.20
C LEU A 67 -3.48 2.32 22.08
N ASP A 68 -4.41 3.27 22.21
CA ASP A 68 -5.38 3.58 21.14
C ASP A 68 -4.84 4.66 20.20
N ILE A 69 -3.70 4.37 19.55
CA ILE A 69 -3.07 5.27 18.60
C ILE A 69 -3.21 4.73 17.17
N LYS A 70 -3.44 5.60 16.19
CA LYS A 70 -3.43 5.21 14.78
C LYS A 70 -2.00 5.07 14.27
N ILE A 71 -1.71 3.94 13.62
CA ILE A 71 -0.37 3.61 13.11
C ILE A 71 -0.44 3.51 11.60
N ILE A 72 0.17 4.46 10.93
CA ILE A 72 0.20 4.51 9.46
C ILE A 72 1.35 3.64 8.95
N LYS A 73 1.01 2.65 8.13
CA LYS A 73 1.99 1.76 7.50
C LYS A 73 2.31 2.25 6.10
N PRO A 74 3.42 2.96 5.90
CA PRO A 74 3.81 3.42 4.58
C PRO A 74 4.48 2.31 3.77
N LEU A 75 4.45 2.44 2.45
CA LEU A 75 5.26 1.67 1.49
C LEU A 75 5.08 0.14 1.54
N SER A 76 4.05 -0.38 2.18
CA SER A 76 3.82 -1.82 2.29
C SER A 76 2.45 -2.24 1.78
N LYS A 77 2.41 -3.29 0.96
CA LYS A 77 1.18 -3.95 0.51
C LYS A 77 0.66 -5.00 1.50
N LYS A 78 1.49 -5.37 2.51
CA LYS A 78 1.08 -6.34 3.54
C LYS A 78 -0.04 -5.73 4.37
N GLN A 79 -1.23 -6.31 4.26
CA GLN A 79 -2.39 -5.91 5.06
C GLN A 79 -2.26 -6.44 6.48
N ASN A 80 -2.72 -5.67 7.44
CA ASN A 80 -2.80 -6.07 8.83
C ASN A 80 -4.28 -6.07 9.26
N THR A 81 -4.62 -6.93 10.21
CA THR A 81 -5.98 -7.06 10.76
C THR A 81 -6.23 -6.13 11.95
N ASP A 82 -5.20 -5.52 12.51
CA ASP A 82 -5.31 -4.57 13.61
C ASP A 82 -6.01 -3.29 13.13
N SER A 83 -7.10 -2.91 13.79
CA SER A 83 -7.93 -1.76 13.44
C SER A 83 -7.24 -0.40 13.63
N ARG A 84 -6.13 -0.36 14.37
CA ARG A 84 -5.30 0.84 14.55
C ARG A 84 -4.45 1.14 13.31
N ILE A 85 -4.23 0.12 12.43
CA ILE A 85 -3.31 0.24 11.31
C ILE A 85 -4.01 0.80 10.08
N VAL A 86 -3.44 1.87 9.55
CA VAL A 86 -3.83 2.48 8.27
C VAL A 86 -2.78 2.13 7.22
N ASN A 87 -3.17 1.33 6.22
CA ASN A 87 -2.30 0.98 5.10
C ASN A 87 -2.42 2.04 4.00
N THR A 88 -1.30 2.66 3.60
CA THR A 88 -1.29 3.69 2.56
C THR A 88 -1.29 3.12 1.14
N ILE A 89 -0.92 1.85 0.97
CA ILE A 89 -0.92 1.17 -0.31
C ILE A 89 -1.98 0.06 -0.29
N PRO A 90 -2.94 0.06 -1.21
CA PRO A 90 -3.91 -1.02 -1.31
C PRO A 90 -3.21 -2.33 -1.73
N ASN A 91 -3.72 -3.46 -1.26
CA ASN A 91 -3.23 -4.76 -1.72
C ASN A 91 -3.60 -5.06 -3.18
N ASP A 92 -2.91 -6.03 -3.76
CA ASP A 92 -3.09 -6.39 -5.17
C ASP A 92 -4.52 -6.86 -5.49
N SER A 93 -5.23 -7.49 -4.52
CA SER A 93 -6.62 -7.90 -4.71
C SER A 93 -7.58 -6.71 -4.81
N ILE A 94 -7.37 -5.67 -3.99
CA ILE A 94 -8.17 -4.44 -4.06
C ILE A 94 -7.93 -3.73 -5.40
N LEU A 95 -6.67 -3.62 -5.82
CA LEU A 95 -6.31 -3.01 -7.11
C LEU A 95 -6.91 -3.81 -8.28
N PHE A 96 -6.74 -5.14 -8.26
CA PHE A 96 -7.32 -6.02 -9.28
C PHE A 96 -8.84 -5.84 -9.38
N ASN A 97 -9.56 -5.88 -8.27
CA ASN A 97 -11.00 -5.72 -8.26
C ASN A 97 -11.46 -4.34 -8.77
N LYS A 98 -10.73 -3.28 -8.41
CA LYS A 98 -11.01 -1.93 -8.94
C LYS A 98 -10.83 -1.85 -10.45
N ILE A 99 -9.73 -2.42 -10.98
CA ILE A 99 -9.45 -2.46 -12.43
C ILE A 99 -10.55 -3.26 -13.15
N ILE A 100 -10.89 -4.44 -12.65
CA ILE A 100 -11.95 -5.28 -13.24
C ILE A 100 -13.30 -4.56 -13.25
N THR A 101 -13.64 -3.87 -12.16
CA THR A 101 -14.88 -3.10 -12.06
C THR A 101 -14.91 -1.96 -13.08
N HIS A 102 -13.81 -1.25 -13.23
CA HIS A 102 -13.67 -0.18 -14.22
C HIS A 102 -13.82 -0.72 -15.65
N VAL A 103 -13.09 -1.79 -16.00
CA VAL A 103 -13.18 -2.43 -17.31
C VAL A 103 -14.60 -2.94 -17.60
N LYS A 104 -15.29 -3.51 -16.62
CA LYS A 104 -16.69 -3.96 -16.79
C LYS A 104 -17.62 -2.79 -17.14
N LYS A 105 -17.43 -1.65 -16.46
CA LYS A 105 -18.27 -0.46 -16.64
C LYS A 105 -18.06 0.18 -18.02
N ASP A 106 -16.81 0.36 -18.42
CA ASP A 106 -16.45 1.18 -19.58
C ASP A 106 -16.42 0.39 -20.89
N SER A 107 -16.43 -0.96 -20.86
CA SER A 107 -16.28 -1.80 -22.03
C SER A 107 -17.45 -2.73 -22.31
N ILE A 108 -18.68 -2.31 -22.04
CA ILE A 108 -19.88 -3.16 -22.16
C ILE A 108 -20.01 -3.73 -23.57
N ASN A 109 -19.75 -2.93 -24.61
CA ASN A 109 -19.91 -3.28 -26.03
C ASN A 109 -18.58 -3.46 -26.77
N SER A 110 -17.45 -3.52 -26.07
CA SER A 110 -16.12 -3.60 -26.72
C SER A 110 -15.61 -5.04 -26.76
N GLU A 111 -14.92 -5.41 -27.82
CA GLU A 111 -14.12 -6.64 -27.85
C GLU A 111 -13.00 -6.56 -26.81
N LYS A 112 -12.79 -7.65 -26.10
CA LYS A 112 -11.78 -7.73 -25.03
C LYS A 112 -10.66 -8.67 -25.46
N TYR A 113 -9.43 -8.22 -25.22
CA TYR A 113 -8.22 -8.96 -25.51
C TYR A 113 -7.40 -9.10 -24.24
N ILE A 114 -6.98 -10.31 -23.91
CA ILE A 114 -6.09 -10.61 -22.80
C ILE A 114 -4.74 -10.99 -23.40
N ILE A 115 -3.71 -10.20 -23.12
CA ILE A 115 -2.36 -10.45 -23.58
C ILE A 115 -1.49 -10.69 -22.35
N SER A 116 -0.79 -11.81 -22.29
CA SER A 116 0.03 -12.19 -21.14
C SER A 116 1.32 -12.89 -21.56
N ASP A 117 2.29 -12.90 -20.67
CA ASP A 117 3.50 -13.72 -20.76
C ASP A 117 3.37 -14.99 -19.89
N SER A 118 4.39 -15.83 -19.91
CA SER A 118 4.43 -17.09 -19.15
C SER A 118 4.36 -16.89 -17.62
N ARG A 119 4.78 -15.71 -17.09
CA ARG A 119 4.79 -15.40 -15.66
C ARG A 119 3.43 -14.93 -15.16
N SER A 120 2.57 -14.49 -16.07
CA SER A 120 1.27 -13.89 -15.76
C SER A 120 0.08 -14.81 -16.12
N ILE A 121 0.34 -16.09 -16.37
CA ILE A 121 -0.69 -17.06 -16.80
C ILE A 121 -1.85 -17.15 -15.79
N ASP A 122 -1.56 -17.21 -14.49
CA ASP A 122 -2.59 -17.34 -13.46
C ASP A 122 -3.52 -16.13 -13.40
N ILE A 123 -2.97 -14.93 -13.52
CA ILE A 123 -3.76 -13.68 -13.58
C ILE A 123 -4.56 -13.65 -14.87
N SER A 124 -3.95 -14.02 -15.99
CA SER A 124 -4.58 -14.09 -17.30
C SER A 124 -5.79 -15.03 -17.29
N ASN A 125 -5.66 -16.21 -16.70
CA ASN A 125 -6.74 -17.18 -16.55
C ASN A 125 -7.86 -16.66 -15.63
N LYS A 126 -7.54 -15.98 -14.53
CA LYS A 126 -8.53 -15.31 -13.68
C LYS A 126 -9.33 -14.25 -14.45
N ILE A 127 -8.64 -13.43 -15.27
CA ILE A 127 -9.30 -12.43 -16.09
C ILE A 127 -10.19 -13.09 -17.16
N LYS A 128 -9.74 -14.20 -17.78
CA LYS A 128 -10.54 -14.96 -18.75
C LYS A 128 -11.81 -15.54 -18.13
N GLN A 129 -11.77 -16.00 -16.86
CA GLN A 129 -12.97 -16.46 -16.15
C GLN A 129 -13.99 -15.32 -15.94
N ILE A 130 -13.50 -14.09 -15.70
CA ILE A 130 -14.35 -12.90 -15.52
C ILE A 130 -14.92 -12.41 -16.85
N PHE A 131 -14.18 -12.55 -17.93
CA PHE A 131 -14.55 -12.16 -19.29
C PHE A 131 -14.46 -13.36 -20.26
N PRO A 132 -15.44 -14.28 -20.23
CA PRO A 132 -15.37 -15.54 -21.01
C PRO A 132 -15.23 -15.33 -22.52
N ASN A 133 -15.75 -14.23 -23.05
CA ASN A 133 -15.70 -13.90 -24.47
C ASN A 133 -14.41 -13.18 -24.90
N ALA A 134 -13.53 -12.83 -23.98
CA ALA A 134 -12.26 -12.17 -24.30
C ALA A 134 -11.36 -13.12 -25.12
N LYS A 135 -10.69 -12.60 -26.14
CA LYS A 135 -9.67 -13.34 -26.87
C LYS A 135 -8.36 -13.33 -26.08
N GLN A 136 -7.77 -14.49 -25.84
CA GLN A 136 -6.56 -14.64 -25.00
C GLN A 136 -5.35 -14.99 -25.85
N PHE A 137 -4.26 -14.24 -25.67
CA PHE A 137 -3.00 -14.41 -26.39
C PHE A 137 -1.84 -14.53 -25.41
N TYR A 138 -0.90 -15.41 -25.70
CA TYR A 138 0.30 -15.59 -24.91
C TYR A 138 1.52 -15.16 -25.74
N SER A 139 2.32 -14.24 -25.20
CA SER A 139 3.60 -13.90 -25.79
C SER A 139 4.60 -15.02 -25.49
N LYS A 140 5.26 -15.51 -26.52
CA LYS A 140 6.38 -16.48 -26.41
C LYS A 140 7.73 -15.79 -26.18
N VAL A 141 7.78 -14.47 -26.18
CA VAL A 141 9.02 -13.70 -26.05
C VAL A 141 9.28 -13.47 -24.56
N GLU A 142 10.45 -13.86 -24.09
CA GLU A 142 10.88 -13.66 -22.69
C GLU A 142 11.15 -12.20 -22.30
N ASN A 143 11.00 -11.27 -23.24
CA ASN A 143 11.17 -9.84 -22.99
C ASN A 143 9.90 -9.23 -22.41
N ARG A 144 10.07 -8.41 -21.37
CA ARG A 144 9.00 -7.64 -20.72
C ARG A 144 8.10 -6.94 -21.76
N VAL A 145 6.85 -7.36 -21.81
CA VAL A 145 5.79 -6.55 -22.44
C VAL A 145 5.13 -5.77 -21.31
N ASP A 146 5.59 -4.56 -21.10
CA ASP A 146 4.93 -3.61 -20.21
C ASP A 146 3.78 -2.99 -20.98
N PHE A 147 2.59 -3.57 -20.91
CA PHE A 147 1.31 -3.07 -21.43
C PHE A 147 1.26 -2.54 -22.88
N LEU A 148 0.51 -3.23 -23.71
CA LEU A 148 0.04 -2.71 -25.00
C LEU A 148 -1.47 -2.44 -24.87
N ILE A 149 -1.89 -1.16 -24.95
CA ILE A 149 -3.30 -0.79 -25.11
C ILE A 149 -3.52 -0.61 -26.62
N ILE A 150 -4.36 -1.47 -27.20
CA ILE A 150 -4.83 -1.32 -28.57
C ILE A 150 -6.26 -0.79 -28.50
N ARG A 151 -6.48 0.37 -29.12
CA ARG A 151 -7.82 0.95 -29.35
C ARG A 151 -8.45 0.31 -30.56
#